data_ffff6e5ba8643198e7ac61aa21f19708
#
_entry.id   ffff6e5ba8643198e7ac61aa21f19708
#
_cell.length_a   1.000
_cell.length_b   1.000
_cell.length_c   1.000
_cell.angle_alpha   90.00
_cell.angle_beta   90.00
_cell.angle_gamma   90.00
#
_symmetry.space_group_name_H-M   'P 1'
#
loop_
_entity.id
_entity.type
_entity.pdbx_description
1 polymer ?
#
loop_
_entity_poly.entity_id
_entity_poly.type
_entity_poly.pdbx_seq_one_letter_code
_entity_poly.pdbx_strand_id
1 'polypeptide(L)'
;MDILLSKGCGNEEKMSVIEKIFGTHSSRELKRIEPLVDKIEALRPTMQALSDEELRGKTEEYKKRLTEGETLDDLLPEAYATVREAAKRVLNMEHYRVQLIGGIILHQGRIAEMRTGEGKTLVSTLPAYLNALEGKGVHVVTVNDYLAKRDAEWMGQVHEFLGLKVGVVLNSMTSEERQEAYKCDITYVTNNELGFDYLRDNMVIYKEQLVLRGLHYAIIDEVDSVLIDEARTPLIISGQSGKSTALYEMCDLLARQMKRGDDVQELTKMDAIMGVVQEETGDFVVNEKDKIINLTAAGMEKVERFFHIDNFADPENLEIQHNIILALRAHNLMFRDKDYVVKDDQVLIVDEFTGRIMPGRRYSDGLHQAIEAKEHVKVKRESKTLASITFQNFFNLFDKKCGMTGTALTEETEFREIYGMDVVVIPTNRPVIRKDLQDAVYKTKREKLNAIVNAVEEAHATGQPVLVGTITIEASEELSRMLTRRGIQHKVLNAKFHELEAEIVADAGVHGAVTIATNMAGRGTGIKLGDEASGF
;
A
#
# COMPACT_ATOMS: atom_id res chain seq x y z
N MET A 1 49.12 6.79 -4.26
CA MET A 1 48.57 5.40 -4.34
C MET A 1 47.94 5.12 -2.99
N ASP A 2 46.85 5.83 -2.71
CA ASP A 2 46.14 5.79 -1.42
C ASP A 2 44.83 5.04 -1.60
N ILE A 3 44.76 3.93 -0.90
CA ILE A 3 43.59 3.07 -0.85
C ILE A 3 42.59 3.74 0.06
N LEU A 4 41.56 4.37 -0.49
CA LEU A 4 40.38 4.79 0.22
C LEU A 4 39.52 3.55 0.50
N LEU A 5 39.68 2.99 1.69
CA LEU A 5 38.72 2.06 2.29
C LEU A 5 37.43 2.83 2.59
N SER A 6 36.41 2.64 1.75
CA SER A 6 35.06 3.07 2.07
C SER A 6 34.55 2.27 3.26
N LYS A 7 34.44 2.92 4.40
CA LYS A 7 33.73 2.38 5.57
C LYS A 7 32.28 2.13 5.18
N GLY A 8 31.87 0.88 5.23
CA GLY A 8 30.49 0.48 5.06
C GLY A 8 29.59 1.24 6.03
N CYS A 9 28.51 1.78 5.52
CA CYS A 9 27.39 2.30 6.30
C CYS A 9 26.67 1.14 6.99
N GLY A 10 27.11 0.81 8.19
CA GLY A 10 26.23 0.24 9.19
C GLY A 10 25.45 1.42 9.77
N ASN A 11 24.15 1.43 9.62
CA ASN A 11 23.25 2.37 10.31
C ASN A 11 23.22 2.07 11.82
N GLU A 12 24.33 2.29 12.51
CA GLU A 12 24.31 2.76 13.89
C GLU A 12 24.20 4.28 13.77
N GLU A 13 22.99 4.80 13.82
CA GLU A 13 22.75 6.23 14.04
C GLU A 13 23.58 6.63 15.26
N LYS A 14 24.58 7.47 15.03
CA LYS A 14 25.36 8.06 16.11
C LYS A 14 24.42 8.92 16.95
N MET A 15 23.86 8.33 18.01
CA MET A 15 23.04 9.07 18.97
C MET A 15 23.77 10.35 19.38
N SER A 16 23.06 11.47 19.27
CA SER A 16 23.58 12.76 19.70
C SER A 16 23.92 12.72 21.20
N VAL A 17 24.81 13.60 21.67
CA VAL A 17 25.14 13.68 23.11
C VAL A 17 23.89 13.95 23.95
N ILE A 18 22.93 14.70 23.40
CA ILE A 18 21.64 14.99 24.04
C ILE A 18 20.80 13.72 24.15
N GLU A 19 20.75 12.87 23.13
CA GLU A 19 20.04 11.58 23.15
C GLU A 19 20.67 10.57 24.10
N LYS A 20 21.98 10.60 24.27
CA LYS A 20 22.68 9.75 25.27
C LYS A 20 22.33 10.14 26.70
N ILE A 21 22.06 11.41 26.97
CA ILE A 21 21.75 11.92 28.32
C ILE A 21 20.25 11.85 28.60
N PHE A 22 19.41 12.25 27.64
CA PHE A 22 17.96 12.41 27.82
C PHE A 22 17.13 11.29 27.18
N GLY A 23 17.75 10.34 26.49
CA GLY A 23 17.09 9.28 25.72
C GLY A 23 16.51 9.79 24.39
N THR A 24 16.10 8.87 23.53
CA THR A 24 15.40 9.18 22.27
C THR A 24 14.00 9.75 22.55
N HIS A 25 13.39 10.40 21.55
CA HIS A 25 12.00 10.85 21.64
C HIS A 25 11.08 9.69 22.08
N SER A 26 11.15 8.56 21.39
CA SER A 26 10.36 7.38 21.71
C SER A 26 10.57 6.87 23.13
N SER A 27 11.81 6.84 23.65
CA SER A 27 12.08 6.36 25.01
C SER A 27 11.47 7.26 26.10
N ARG A 28 11.38 8.56 25.85
CA ARG A 28 10.72 9.50 26.76
C ARG A 28 9.20 9.33 26.76
N GLU A 29 8.64 9.16 25.57
CA GLU A 29 7.19 8.94 25.42
C GLU A 29 6.76 7.60 26.04
N LEU A 30 7.55 6.54 25.87
CA LEU A 30 7.29 5.25 26.51
C LEU A 30 7.25 5.39 28.03
N LYS A 31 8.19 6.11 28.64
CA LYS A 31 8.19 6.37 30.10
C LYS A 31 6.95 7.14 30.57
N ARG A 32 6.41 8.04 29.76
CA ARG A 32 5.15 8.77 30.08
C ARG A 32 3.93 7.85 30.04
N ILE A 33 3.95 6.83 29.17
CA ILE A 33 2.85 5.91 28.96
C ILE A 33 2.85 4.76 29.99
N GLU A 34 4.01 4.36 30.49
CA GLU A 34 4.15 3.25 31.46
C GLU A 34 3.16 3.29 32.63
N PRO A 35 2.93 4.42 33.34
CA PRO A 35 1.98 4.44 34.45
C PRO A 35 0.55 4.11 34.02
N LEU A 36 0.18 4.44 32.78
CA LEU A 36 -1.15 4.12 32.24
C LEU A 36 -1.26 2.61 31.94
N VAL A 37 -0.19 2.02 31.39
CA VAL A 37 -0.11 0.57 31.17
C VAL A 37 -0.21 -0.19 32.50
N ASP A 38 0.47 0.29 33.54
CA ASP A 38 0.43 -0.30 34.89
C ASP A 38 -1.00 -0.30 35.45
N LYS A 39 -1.77 0.76 35.22
CA LYS A 39 -3.21 0.82 35.59
C LYS A 39 -4.03 -0.21 34.84
N ILE A 40 -3.79 -0.41 33.54
CA ILE A 40 -4.48 -1.41 32.73
C ILE A 40 -4.19 -2.82 33.27
N GLU A 41 -2.93 -3.12 33.53
CA GLU A 41 -2.49 -4.43 34.05
C GLU A 41 -3.03 -4.70 35.44
N ALA A 42 -3.12 -3.69 36.29
CA ALA A 42 -3.69 -3.80 37.64
C ALA A 42 -5.17 -4.18 37.62
N LEU A 43 -5.91 -3.86 36.56
CA LEU A 43 -7.32 -4.21 36.40
C LEU A 43 -7.55 -5.65 35.89
N ARG A 44 -6.50 -6.37 35.53
CA ARG A 44 -6.61 -7.74 35.00
C ARG A 44 -7.40 -8.68 35.91
N PRO A 45 -7.10 -8.79 37.25
CA PRO A 45 -7.87 -9.65 38.12
C PRO A 45 -9.35 -9.27 38.20
N THR A 46 -9.63 -7.98 38.21
CA THR A 46 -11.00 -7.45 38.25
C THR A 46 -11.80 -7.90 37.03
N MET A 47 -11.24 -7.76 35.83
CA MET A 47 -11.92 -8.17 34.60
C MET A 47 -12.04 -9.70 34.48
N GLN A 48 -11.05 -10.44 34.92
CA GLN A 48 -11.09 -11.91 34.94
C GLN A 48 -12.21 -12.48 35.86
N ALA A 49 -12.55 -11.77 36.91
CA ALA A 49 -13.60 -12.18 37.85
C ALA A 49 -15.02 -11.98 37.31
N LEU A 50 -15.20 -11.20 36.25
CA LEU A 50 -16.50 -10.92 35.65
C LEU A 50 -17.02 -12.11 34.83
N SER A 51 -18.32 -12.36 34.88
CA SER A 51 -18.99 -13.25 33.92
C SER A 51 -18.96 -12.64 32.52
N ASP A 52 -19.29 -13.44 31.50
CA ASP A 52 -19.39 -12.95 30.13
C ASP A 52 -20.45 -11.84 29.97
N GLU A 53 -21.56 -11.96 30.68
CA GLU A 53 -22.62 -10.95 30.67
C GLU A 53 -22.18 -9.66 31.37
N GLU A 54 -21.48 -9.76 32.50
CA GLU A 54 -20.95 -8.62 33.24
C GLU A 54 -19.85 -7.90 32.40
N LEU A 55 -18.98 -8.66 31.76
CA LEU A 55 -17.92 -8.09 30.90
C LEU A 55 -18.54 -7.36 29.69
N ARG A 56 -19.52 -7.94 29.04
CA ARG A 56 -20.30 -7.30 27.95
C ARG A 56 -21.04 -6.06 28.44
N GLY A 57 -21.60 -6.10 29.65
CA GLY A 57 -22.30 -4.98 30.27
C GLY A 57 -21.42 -3.74 30.51
N LYS A 58 -20.10 -3.91 30.56
CA LYS A 58 -19.13 -2.80 30.65
C LYS A 58 -19.26 -1.80 29.50
N THR A 59 -19.61 -2.24 28.31
CA THR A 59 -19.77 -1.35 27.15
C THR A 59 -20.87 -0.32 27.39
N GLU A 60 -22.04 -0.73 27.90
CA GLU A 60 -23.13 0.19 28.22
C GLU A 60 -22.81 1.08 29.44
N GLU A 61 -22.08 0.55 30.43
CA GLU A 61 -21.56 1.33 31.54
C GLU A 61 -20.65 2.47 31.04
N TYR A 62 -19.71 2.18 30.17
CA TYR A 62 -18.78 3.19 29.62
C TYR A 62 -19.52 4.23 28.77
N LYS A 63 -20.45 3.82 27.92
CA LYS A 63 -21.29 4.76 27.15
C LYS A 63 -22.05 5.71 28.05
N LYS A 64 -22.61 5.20 29.15
CA LYS A 64 -23.32 6.02 30.13
C LYS A 64 -22.37 7.03 30.79
N ARG A 65 -21.21 6.60 31.25
CA ARG A 65 -20.20 7.46 31.87
C ARG A 65 -19.72 8.58 30.92
N LEU A 66 -19.61 8.32 29.61
CA LEU A 66 -19.37 9.36 28.62
C LEU A 66 -20.48 10.39 28.55
N THR A 67 -21.76 9.97 28.64
CA THR A 67 -22.90 10.91 28.66
C THR A 67 -22.96 11.72 29.96
N GLU A 68 -22.37 11.22 31.04
CA GLU A 68 -22.28 11.86 32.34
C GLU A 68 -21.06 12.82 32.45
N GLY A 69 -20.24 12.92 31.41
CA GLY A 69 -19.14 13.89 31.28
C GLY A 69 -17.74 13.36 31.48
N GLU A 70 -17.55 12.05 31.65
CA GLU A 70 -16.22 11.45 31.58
C GLU A 70 -15.68 11.48 30.14
N THR A 71 -14.36 11.48 30.01
CA THR A 71 -13.68 11.48 28.72
C THR A 71 -13.23 10.06 28.31
N LEU A 72 -12.89 9.86 27.03
CA LEU A 72 -12.28 8.61 26.59
C LEU A 72 -10.96 8.32 27.31
N ASP A 73 -10.19 9.34 27.64
CA ASP A 73 -8.93 9.20 28.38
C ASP A 73 -9.18 8.70 29.82
N ASP A 74 -10.25 9.13 30.45
CA ASP A 74 -10.64 8.63 31.79
C ASP A 74 -11.02 7.16 31.74
N LEU A 75 -11.73 6.74 30.68
CA LEU A 75 -12.19 5.36 30.49
C LEU A 75 -11.10 4.41 29.96
N LEU A 76 -10.02 4.94 29.37
CA LEU A 76 -9.02 4.14 28.65
C LEU A 76 -8.48 2.95 29.46
N PRO A 77 -8.05 3.08 30.72
CA PRO A 77 -7.53 1.94 31.47
C PRO A 77 -8.53 0.80 31.61
N GLU A 78 -9.77 1.12 31.98
CA GLU A 78 -10.84 0.12 32.16
C GLU A 78 -11.27 -0.49 30.84
N ALA A 79 -11.45 0.34 29.79
CA ALA A 79 -11.84 -0.10 28.47
C ALA A 79 -10.78 -1.05 27.87
N TYR A 80 -9.49 -0.72 27.97
CA TYR A 80 -8.42 -1.57 27.48
C TYR A 80 -8.30 -2.89 28.25
N ALA A 81 -8.49 -2.85 29.57
CA ALA A 81 -8.57 -4.07 30.38
C ALA A 81 -9.75 -4.96 29.97
N THR A 82 -10.89 -4.36 29.63
CA THR A 82 -12.07 -5.06 29.11
C THR A 82 -11.81 -5.73 27.77
N VAL A 83 -11.21 -5.03 26.81
CA VAL A 83 -10.85 -5.60 25.49
C VAL A 83 -9.83 -6.71 25.64
N ARG A 84 -8.82 -6.52 26.50
CA ARG A 84 -7.79 -7.51 26.78
C ARG A 84 -8.38 -8.83 27.27
N GLU A 85 -9.31 -8.77 28.22
CA GLU A 85 -10.00 -9.95 28.75
C GLU A 85 -10.94 -10.57 27.70
N ALA A 86 -11.67 -9.77 26.95
CA ALA A 86 -12.53 -10.25 25.87
C ALA A 86 -11.73 -10.98 24.79
N ALA A 87 -10.61 -10.42 24.35
CA ALA A 87 -9.72 -11.05 23.38
C ALA A 87 -9.15 -12.38 23.88
N LYS A 88 -8.82 -12.46 25.17
CA LYS A 88 -8.39 -13.70 25.78
C LYS A 88 -9.49 -14.77 25.75
N ARG A 89 -10.71 -14.42 26.10
CA ARG A 89 -11.84 -15.36 26.12
C ARG A 89 -12.24 -15.84 24.72
N VAL A 90 -12.31 -14.93 23.76
CA VAL A 90 -12.84 -15.19 22.43
C VAL A 90 -11.78 -15.76 21.49
N LEU A 91 -10.56 -15.23 21.52
CA LEU A 91 -9.48 -15.57 20.59
C LEU A 91 -8.35 -16.37 21.23
N ASN A 92 -8.38 -16.56 22.56
CA ASN A 92 -7.25 -17.06 23.35
C ASN A 92 -5.96 -16.22 23.17
N MET A 93 -6.14 -14.90 22.97
CA MET A 93 -5.07 -13.95 22.75
C MET A 93 -5.17 -12.82 23.78
N GLU A 94 -4.27 -12.82 24.75
CA GLU A 94 -4.16 -11.74 25.73
C GLU A 94 -3.11 -10.74 25.25
N HIS A 95 -3.45 -9.45 25.18
CA HIS A 95 -2.53 -8.41 24.77
C HIS A 95 -1.28 -8.35 25.66
N TYR A 96 -0.11 -8.30 25.04
CA TYR A 96 1.16 -8.08 25.72
C TYR A 96 1.29 -6.61 26.13
N ARG A 97 2.17 -6.34 27.10
CA ARG A 97 2.44 -4.97 27.56
C ARG A 97 2.81 -4.01 26.41
N VAL A 98 3.66 -4.43 25.49
CA VAL A 98 4.04 -3.63 24.31
C VAL A 98 2.85 -3.35 23.38
N GLN A 99 1.89 -4.25 23.31
CA GLN A 99 0.67 -4.07 22.53
C GLN A 99 -0.28 -3.08 23.20
N LEU A 100 -0.37 -3.07 24.53
CA LEU A 100 -1.12 -2.03 25.27
C LEU A 100 -0.52 -0.65 25.02
N ILE A 101 0.81 -0.52 25.00
CA ILE A 101 1.51 0.71 24.65
C ILE A 101 1.11 1.16 23.22
N GLY A 102 1.14 0.24 22.25
CA GLY A 102 0.72 0.52 20.89
C GLY A 102 -0.71 1.04 20.79
N GLY A 103 -1.64 0.41 21.51
CA GLY A 103 -3.02 0.86 21.59
C GLY A 103 -3.18 2.26 22.17
N ILE A 104 -2.38 2.64 23.17
CA ILE A 104 -2.40 3.99 23.76
C ILE A 104 -1.90 5.02 22.75
N ILE A 105 -0.81 4.75 22.05
CA ILE A 105 -0.25 5.64 21.02
C ILE A 105 -1.25 5.85 19.90
N LEU A 106 -1.91 4.80 19.43
CA LEU A 106 -2.95 4.91 18.41
C LEU A 106 -4.14 5.76 18.88
N HIS A 107 -4.58 5.59 20.13
CA HIS A 107 -5.64 6.44 20.68
C HIS A 107 -5.25 7.92 20.74
N GLN A 108 -3.98 8.22 20.96
CA GLN A 108 -3.46 9.59 20.98
C GLN A 108 -3.37 10.24 19.59
N GLY A 109 -3.74 9.55 18.52
CA GLY A 109 -3.65 10.07 17.15
C GLY A 109 -2.23 10.13 16.60
N ARG A 110 -1.39 9.20 17.01
CA ARG A 110 0.04 9.12 16.65
C ARG A 110 0.32 7.85 15.85
N ILE A 111 1.54 7.68 15.40
CA ILE A 111 1.99 6.50 14.67
C ILE A 111 2.74 5.55 15.62
N ALA A 112 2.26 4.33 15.72
CA ALA A 112 2.92 3.24 16.43
C ALA A 112 3.80 2.45 15.47
N GLU A 113 5.12 2.58 15.56
CA GLU A 113 6.03 1.70 14.86
C GLU A 113 6.24 0.42 15.64
N MET A 114 5.65 -0.66 15.14
CA MET A 114 5.79 -2.01 15.70
C MET A 114 6.28 -2.96 14.62
N ARG A 115 7.29 -3.74 14.93
CA ARG A 115 7.87 -4.67 13.96
C ARG A 115 6.84 -5.67 13.45
N THR A 116 7.07 -6.16 12.25
CA THR A 116 6.25 -7.24 11.65
C THR A 116 6.23 -8.45 12.58
N GLY A 117 5.04 -9.04 12.77
CA GLY A 117 4.84 -10.16 13.68
C GLY A 117 4.52 -9.79 15.12
N GLU A 118 4.55 -8.52 15.51
CA GLU A 118 4.18 -8.05 16.87
C GLU A 118 2.67 -7.95 17.13
N GLY A 119 1.84 -8.36 16.18
CA GLY A 119 0.39 -8.45 16.35
C GLY A 119 -0.34 -7.10 16.26
N LYS A 120 0.05 -6.22 15.33
CA LYS A 120 -0.60 -4.93 15.08
C LYS A 120 -2.11 -5.03 14.92
N THR A 121 -2.60 -6.06 14.25
CA THR A 121 -4.04 -6.32 14.08
C THR A 121 -4.78 -6.43 15.41
N LEU A 122 -4.21 -7.14 16.39
CA LEU A 122 -4.77 -7.25 17.73
C LEU A 122 -4.69 -5.92 18.49
N VAL A 123 -3.60 -5.17 18.32
CA VAL A 123 -3.41 -3.84 18.94
C VAL A 123 -4.52 -2.89 18.53
N SER A 124 -4.92 -2.90 17.27
CA SER A 124 -5.96 -2.00 16.74
C SER A 124 -7.33 -2.17 17.42
N THR A 125 -7.60 -3.33 18.01
CA THR A 125 -8.86 -3.58 18.75
C THR A 125 -9.02 -2.66 19.95
N LEU A 126 -7.94 -2.29 20.60
CA LEU A 126 -7.94 -1.42 21.78
C LEU A 126 -8.48 -0.01 21.49
N PRO A 127 -7.86 0.79 20.62
CA PRO A 127 -8.37 2.11 20.29
C PRO A 127 -9.67 2.06 19.49
N ALA A 128 -9.91 1.02 18.69
CA ALA A 128 -11.15 0.86 17.95
C ALA A 128 -12.34 0.73 18.90
N TYR A 129 -12.25 -0.14 19.91
CA TYR A 129 -13.29 -0.29 20.93
C TYR A 129 -13.52 1.03 21.69
N LEU A 130 -12.46 1.62 22.23
CA LEU A 130 -12.58 2.84 23.04
C LEU A 130 -13.24 3.98 22.27
N ASN A 131 -12.79 4.25 21.05
CA ASN A 131 -13.32 5.35 20.25
C ASN A 131 -14.71 5.06 19.67
N ALA A 132 -15.07 3.79 19.50
CA ALA A 132 -16.43 3.39 19.08
C ALA A 132 -17.50 3.69 20.15
N LEU A 133 -17.12 3.81 21.41
CA LEU A 133 -18.05 4.12 22.51
C LEU A 133 -18.76 5.48 22.35
N GLU A 134 -18.17 6.42 21.61
CA GLU A 134 -18.80 7.72 21.29
C GLU A 134 -19.95 7.61 20.28
N GLY A 135 -20.12 6.47 19.62
CA GLY A 135 -21.17 6.26 18.63
C GLY A 135 -20.99 7.01 17.30
N LYS A 136 -19.81 7.60 17.04
CA LYS A 136 -19.53 8.37 15.83
C LYS A 136 -18.93 7.56 14.68
N GLY A 137 -18.55 6.31 14.94
CA GLY A 137 -17.94 5.39 13.97
C GLY A 137 -16.44 5.43 13.95
N VAL A 138 -15.85 4.24 13.86
CA VAL A 138 -14.43 4.02 13.72
C VAL A 138 -14.17 3.29 12.41
N HIS A 139 -13.20 3.78 11.64
CA HIS A 139 -12.75 3.15 10.40
C HIS A 139 -11.39 2.51 10.62
N VAL A 140 -11.30 1.19 10.44
CA VAL A 140 -10.03 0.47 10.40
C VAL A 140 -9.65 0.29 8.94
N VAL A 141 -8.61 1.00 8.52
CA VAL A 141 -8.22 1.11 7.11
C VAL A 141 -7.08 0.16 6.81
N THR A 142 -7.26 -0.67 5.80
CA THR A 142 -6.27 -1.64 5.33
C THR A 142 -5.94 -1.41 3.84
N VAL A 143 -4.98 -2.17 3.31
CA VAL A 143 -4.51 -1.98 1.93
C VAL A 143 -5.23 -2.84 0.88
N ASN A 144 -6.00 -3.85 1.29
CA ASN A 144 -6.76 -4.69 0.34
C ASN A 144 -7.99 -5.35 0.98
N ASP A 145 -8.91 -5.80 0.13
CA ASP A 145 -10.19 -6.41 0.53
C ASP A 145 -10.00 -7.70 1.34
N TYR A 146 -8.99 -8.49 1.03
CA TYR A 146 -8.71 -9.71 1.78
C TYR A 146 -8.39 -9.41 3.25
N LEU A 147 -7.51 -8.43 3.50
CA LEU A 147 -7.17 -8.02 4.86
C LEU A 147 -8.38 -7.40 5.58
N ALA A 148 -9.13 -6.54 4.89
CA ALA A 148 -10.33 -5.93 5.46
C ALA A 148 -11.34 -7.00 5.92
N LYS A 149 -11.60 -7.99 5.08
CA LYS A 149 -12.51 -9.09 5.40
C LYS A 149 -11.96 -9.98 6.51
N ARG A 150 -10.70 -10.42 6.40
CA ARG A 150 -10.05 -11.28 7.41
C ARG A 150 -10.06 -10.62 8.78
N ASP A 151 -9.67 -9.35 8.85
CA ASP A 151 -9.53 -8.64 10.11
C ASP A 151 -10.90 -8.32 10.72
N ALA A 152 -11.91 -8.01 9.90
CA ALA A 152 -13.29 -7.86 10.35
C ALA A 152 -13.85 -9.17 10.95
N GLU A 153 -13.65 -10.31 10.29
CA GLU A 153 -14.10 -11.62 10.76
C GLU A 153 -13.34 -12.08 12.00
N TRP A 154 -12.05 -11.79 12.08
CA TRP A 154 -11.21 -12.25 13.19
C TRP A 154 -11.31 -11.33 14.40
N MET A 155 -11.01 -10.05 14.26
CA MET A 155 -11.07 -9.08 15.36
C MET A 155 -12.51 -8.69 15.71
N GLY A 156 -13.42 -8.76 14.74
CA GLY A 156 -14.84 -8.51 14.93
C GLY A 156 -15.46 -9.37 16.03
N GLN A 157 -15.00 -10.61 16.21
CA GLN A 157 -15.45 -11.48 17.27
C GLN A 157 -15.28 -10.84 18.67
N VAL A 158 -14.20 -10.10 18.90
CA VAL A 158 -13.95 -9.40 20.17
C VAL A 158 -14.94 -8.25 20.35
N HIS A 159 -15.14 -7.45 19.33
CA HIS A 159 -16.04 -6.30 19.38
C HIS A 159 -17.50 -6.72 19.51
N GLU A 160 -17.92 -7.74 18.77
CA GLU A 160 -19.28 -8.30 18.83
C GLU A 160 -19.55 -8.96 20.18
N PHE A 161 -18.58 -9.66 20.75
CA PHE A 161 -18.67 -10.20 22.11
C PHE A 161 -18.93 -9.08 23.13
N LEU A 162 -18.33 -7.91 22.95
CA LEU A 162 -18.54 -6.73 23.80
C LEU A 162 -19.77 -5.90 23.41
N GLY A 163 -20.59 -6.35 22.47
CA GLY A 163 -21.87 -5.72 22.11
C GLY A 163 -21.76 -4.61 21.05
N LEU A 164 -20.62 -4.44 20.38
CA LEU A 164 -20.46 -3.52 19.26
C LEU A 164 -20.81 -4.20 17.94
N LYS A 165 -21.27 -3.40 16.98
CA LYS A 165 -21.50 -3.85 15.60
C LYS A 165 -20.27 -3.63 14.73
N VAL A 166 -19.90 -4.64 13.98
CA VAL A 166 -18.75 -4.61 13.05
C VAL A 166 -19.24 -4.76 11.62
N GLY A 167 -18.78 -3.87 10.74
CA GLY A 167 -19.02 -3.93 9.32
C GLY A 167 -17.72 -4.06 8.53
N VAL A 168 -17.86 -4.52 7.29
CA VAL A 168 -16.77 -4.54 6.32
C VAL A 168 -17.27 -3.99 4.99
N VAL A 169 -16.45 -3.17 4.33
CA VAL A 169 -16.74 -2.65 2.99
C VAL A 169 -15.77 -3.26 2.01
N LEU A 170 -16.32 -3.92 0.99
CA LEU A 170 -15.59 -4.59 -0.08
C LEU A 170 -15.96 -3.99 -1.43
N ASN A 171 -15.09 -4.14 -2.41
CA ASN A 171 -15.26 -3.56 -3.76
C ASN A 171 -16.59 -3.97 -4.43
N SER A 172 -17.03 -5.21 -4.26
CA SER A 172 -18.23 -5.75 -4.90
C SER A 172 -19.56 -5.29 -4.29
N MET A 173 -19.55 -4.55 -3.19
CA MET A 173 -20.76 -4.18 -2.43
C MET A 173 -21.53 -3.04 -3.11
N THR A 174 -22.87 -3.13 -3.03
CA THR A 174 -23.79 -2.07 -3.46
C THR A 174 -23.76 -0.88 -2.49
N SER A 175 -24.36 0.25 -2.89
CA SER A 175 -24.44 1.44 -2.04
C SER A 175 -25.22 1.18 -0.75
N GLU A 176 -26.29 0.40 -0.82
CA GLU A 176 -27.12 0.03 0.33
C GLU A 176 -26.33 -0.84 1.33
N GLU A 177 -25.59 -1.82 0.83
CA GLU A 177 -24.73 -2.67 1.65
C GLU A 177 -23.62 -1.85 2.33
N ARG A 178 -23.03 -0.88 1.60
CA ARG A 178 -22.03 0.05 2.15
C ARG A 178 -22.63 0.96 3.22
N GLN A 179 -23.83 1.48 3.02
CA GLN A 179 -24.53 2.28 4.05
C GLN A 179 -24.70 1.49 5.35
N GLU A 180 -25.15 0.24 5.27
CA GLU A 180 -25.31 -0.61 6.46
C GLU A 180 -23.95 -0.91 7.13
N ALA A 181 -22.91 -1.15 6.37
CA ALA A 181 -21.56 -1.36 6.91
C ALA A 181 -21.02 -0.12 7.62
N TYR A 182 -21.18 1.07 7.04
CA TYR A 182 -20.72 2.32 7.67
C TYR A 182 -21.58 2.77 8.87
N LYS A 183 -22.78 2.26 9.03
CA LYS A 183 -23.60 2.46 10.25
C LYS A 183 -23.11 1.66 11.44
N CYS A 184 -22.28 0.65 11.24
CA CYS A 184 -21.69 -0.13 12.31
C CYS A 184 -20.77 0.74 13.19
N ASP A 185 -20.54 0.30 14.42
CA ASP A 185 -19.66 0.99 15.36
C ASP A 185 -18.21 1.03 14.87
N ILE A 186 -17.76 -0.07 14.25
CA ILE A 186 -16.43 -0.24 13.67
C ILE A 186 -16.60 -0.81 12.27
N THR A 187 -15.96 -0.16 11.28
CA THR A 187 -16.00 -0.57 9.89
C THR A 187 -14.59 -0.82 9.36
N TYR A 188 -14.34 -2.03 8.89
CA TYR A 188 -13.10 -2.39 8.18
C TYR A 188 -13.26 -2.09 6.70
N VAL A 189 -12.31 -1.39 6.12
CA VAL A 189 -12.40 -0.91 4.74
C VAL A 189 -11.02 -0.67 4.16
N THR A 190 -10.86 -0.76 2.85
CA THR A 190 -9.59 -0.37 2.22
C THR A 190 -9.51 1.16 2.06
N ASN A 191 -8.28 1.67 2.01
CA ASN A 191 -8.01 3.08 1.74
C ASN A 191 -8.69 3.55 0.45
N ASN A 192 -8.63 2.72 -0.61
CA ASN A 192 -9.23 3.04 -1.91
C ASN A 192 -10.76 3.11 -1.84
N GLU A 193 -11.42 2.08 -1.28
CA GLU A 193 -12.88 2.04 -1.18
C GLU A 193 -13.40 3.21 -0.35
N LEU A 194 -12.76 3.50 0.79
CA LEU A 194 -13.15 4.61 1.66
C LEU A 194 -13.01 5.96 0.97
N GLY A 195 -11.90 6.19 0.25
CA GLY A 195 -11.69 7.41 -0.50
C GLY A 195 -12.63 7.56 -1.70
N PHE A 196 -12.94 6.47 -2.40
CA PHE A 196 -13.93 6.49 -3.49
C PHE A 196 -15.35 6.68 -2.98
N ASP A 197 -15.71 6.11 -1.84
CA ASP A 197 -17.01 6.35 -1.22
C ASP A 197 -17.17 7.83 -0.83
N TYR A 198 -16.12 8.45 -0.30
CA TYR A 198 -16.11 9.88 -0.05
C TYR A 198 -16.32 10.70 -1.33
N LEU A 199 -15.63 10.36 -2.43
CA LEU A 199 -15.83 11.05 -3.71
C LEU A 199 -17.25 10.86 -4.25
N ARG A 200 -17.80 9.64 -4.18
CA ARG A 200 -19.16 9.33 -4.61
C ARG A 200 -20.19 10.10 -3.77
N ASP A 201 -19.99 10.18 -2.48
CA ASP A 201 -20.87 10.95 -1.58
C ASP A 201 -20.91 12.44 -1.94
N ASN A 202 -19.81 13.01 -2.42
CA ASN A 202 -19.76 14.39 -2.88
C ASN A 202 -20.42 14.62 -4.28
N MET A 203 -20.86 13.56 -4.93
CA MET A 203 -21.51 13.60 -6.24
C MET A 203 -23.02 13.31 -6.17
N VAL A 204 -23.55 12.85 -5.03
CA VAL A 204 -24.97 12.55 -4.86
C VAL A 204 -25.80 13.82 -4.77
N ILE A 205 -27.07 13.71 -5.15
CA ILE A 205 -28.02 14.83 -5.15
C ILE A 205 -28.81 14.87 -3.83
N TYR A 206 -29.14 13.69 -3.28
CA TYR A 206 -29.96 13.55 -2.09
C TYR A 206 -29.16 13.02 -0.92
N LYS A 207 -29.43 13.54 0.28
CA LYS A 207 -28.76 13.16 1.53
C LYS A 207 -28.89 11.66 1.84
N GLU A 208 -29.98 11.06 1.48
CA GLU A 208 -30.27 9.63 1.69
C GLU A 208 -29.38 8.70 0.86
N GLN A 209 -28.72 9.24 -0.16
CA GLN A 209 -27.77 8.52 -1.01
C GLN A 209 -26.36 8.47 -0.44
N LEU A 210 -26.06 9.25 0.61
CA LEU A 210 -24.76 9.22 1.28
C LEU A 210 -24.55 7.86 1.91
N VAL A 211 -23.36 7.29 1.71
CA VAL A 211 -22.97 6.01 2.33
C VAL A 211 -22.21 6.23 3.62
N LEU A 212 -21.38 7.28 3.70
CA LEU A 212 -20.61 7.63 4.88
C LEU A 212 -21.47 8.41 5.88
N ARG A 213 -21.31 8.14 7.17
CA ARG A 213 -21.98 8.90 8.23
C ARG A 213 -21.10 9.96 8.90
N GLY A 214 -19.82 10.03 8.54
CA GLY A 214 -18.86 10.97 9.08
C GLY A 214 -17.45 10.41 9.06
N LEU A 215 -16.46 11.27 9.27
CA LEU A 215 -15.04 10.95 9.28
C LEU A 215 -14.46 11.27 10.66
N HIS A 216 -14.84 10.46 11.66
CA HIS A 216 -14.49 10.73 13.06
C HIS A 216 -13.12 10.19 13.43
N TYR A 217 -12.91 8.88 13.35
CA TYR A 217 -11.65 8.25 13.73
C TYR A 217 -11.21 7.20 12.73
N ALA A 218 -9.97 7.32 12.26
CA ALA A 218 -9.33 6.35 11.37
C ALA A 218 -8.11 5.72 12.03
N ILE A 219 -8.06 4.39 12.01
CA ILE A 219 -6.87 3.59 12.34
C ILE A 219 -6.33 3.05 11.02
N ILE A 220 -5.14 3.49 10.62
CA ILE A 220 -4.57 3.16 9.31
C ILE A 220 -3.48 2.11 9.51
N ASP A 221 -3.73 0.89 8.99
CA ASP A 221 -2.71 -0.15 8.93
C ASP A 221 -1.78 0.08 7.74
N GLU A 222 -0.51 -0.31 7.87
CA GLU A 222 0.54 -0.03 6.88
C GLU A 222 0.56 1.47 6.47
N VAL A 223 0.59 2.33 7.48
CA VAL A 223 0.40 3.78 7.33
C VAL A 223 1.43 4.46 6.42
N ASP A 224 2.65 3.96 6.35
CA ASP A 224 3.70 4.39 5.43
C ASP A 224 3.30 4.13 3.98
N SER A 225 2.76 2.97 3.67
CA SER A 225 2.24 2.66 2.35
C SER A 225 1.07 3.58 1.96
N VAL A 226 0.09 3.71 2.85
CA VAL A 226 -1.15 4.45 2.56
C VAL A 226 -0.93 5.95 2.47
N LEU A 227 -0.19 6.53 3.43
CA LEU A 227 -0.07 7.99 3.56
C LEU A 227 1.18 8.58 2.89
N ILE A 228 2.18 7.77 2.57
CA ILE A 228 3.39 8.23 1.88
C ILE A 228 3.44 7.68 0.45
N ASP A 229 3.55 6.35 0.28
CA ASP A 229 3.78 5.75 -1.04
C ASP A 229 2.58 5.95 -1.98
N GLU A 230 1.39 5.55 -1.55
CA GLU A 230 0.17 5.66 -2.37
C GLU A 230 -0.40 7.08 -2.43
N ALA A 231 -0.04 7.94 -1.48
CA ALA A 231 -0.57 9.30 -1.40
C ALA A 231 -0.16 10.21 -2.57
N ARG A 232 0.85 9.83 -3.33
CA ARG A 232 1.33 10.57 -4.49
C ARG A 232 0.34 10.54 -5.67
N THR A 233 -0.54 9.54 -5.74
CA THR A 233 -1.50 9.37 -6.82
C THR A 233 -2.90 9.72 -6.32
N PRO A 234 -3.61 10.71 -6.92
CA PRO A 234 -4.95 11.04 -6.51
C PRO A 234 -5.95 9.94 -6.89
N LEU A 235 -7.00 9.80 -6.08
CA LEU A 235 -8.21 9.07 -6.44
C LEU A 235 -9.01 9.92 -7.43
N ILE A 236 -9.48 9.32 -8.53
CA ILE A 236 -10.18 10.02 -9.60
C ILE A 236 -11.44 9.25 -9.98
N ILE A 237 -12.58 9.92 -9.99
CA ILE A 237 -13.80 9.42 -10.62
C ILE A 237 -13.95 10.13 -11.97
N SER A 238 -14.11 9.33 -13.02
CA SER A 238 -14.20 9.81 -14.39
C SER A 238 -15.53 9.45 -15.03
N GLY A 239 -16.06 10.37 -15.84
CA GLY A 239 -17.20 10.13 -16.72
C GLY A 239 -16.73 9.93 -18.16
N GLN A 240 -17.56 9.31 -19.01
CA GLN A 240 -17.22 9.15 -20.44
C GLN A 240 -17.25 10.49 -21.17
N SER A 241 -16.21 10.78 -21.94
CA SER A 241 -16.22 11.88 -22.90
C SER A 241 -16.91 11.46 -24.19
N GLY A 242 -17.47 12.43 -24.92
CA GLY A 242 -18.13 12.18 -26.21
C GLY A 242 -17.17 11.92 -27.40
N LYS A 243 -15.85 11.91 -27.17
CA LYS A 243 -14.85 11.78 -28.23
C LYS A 243 -14.76 10.38 -28.85
N SER A 244 -14.39 10.30 -30.12
CA SER A 244 -14.19 9.04 -30.85
C SER A 244 -12.97 8.29 -30.38
N THR A 245 -13.03 6.96 -30.33
CA THR A 245 -11.89 6.09 -30.01
C THR A 245 -11.05 5.71 -31.22
N ALA A 246 -11.53 5.95 -32.42
CA ALA A 246 -10.85 5.54 -33.66
C ALA A 246 -9.47 6.16 -33.85
N LEU A 247 -9.26 7.37 -33.36
CA LEU A 247 -7.97 8.06 -33.49
C LEU A 247 -6.86 7.34 -32.70
N TYR A 248 -7.16 6.73 -31.57
CA TYR A 248 -6.18 5.94 -30.80
C TYR A 248 -5.68 4.73 -31.57
N GLU A 249 -6.56 4.02 -32.26
CA GLU A 249 -6.21 2.86 -33.09
C GLU A 249 -5.38 3.28 -34.32
N MET A 250 -5.74 4.40 -34.96
CA MET A 250 -4.98 4.95 -36.09
C MET A 250 -3.59 5.40 -35.66
N CYS A 251 -3.44 6.07 -34.52
CA CYS A 251 -2.15 6.48 -33.97
C CYS A 251 -1.29 5.28 -33.54
N ASP A 252 -1.89 4.22 -32.99
CA ASP A 252 -1.19 2.97 -32.70
C ASP A 252 -0.60 2.35 -33.96
N LEU A 253 -1.40 2.28 -35.04
CA LEU A 253 -0.95 1.73 -36.31
C LEU A 253 0.25 2.48 -36.87
N LEU A 254 0.24 3.82 -36.80
CA LEU A 254 1.35 4.66 -37.24
C LEU A 254 2.56 4.50 -36.32
N ALA A 255 2.37 4.51 -34.98
CA ALA A 255 3.44 4.36 -34.01
C ALA A 255 4.26 3.08 -34.19
N ARG A 256 3.61 1.98 -34.58
CA ARG A 256 4.29 0.70 -34.91
C ARG A 256 5.22 0.79 -36.11
N GLN A 257 4.98 1.73 -37.02
CA GLN A 257 5.78 1.92 -38.22
C GLN A 257 6.88 2.96 -38.04
N MET A 258 6.86 3.71 -36.95
CA MET A 258 7.83 4.75 -36.65
C MET A 258 9.11 4.17 -36.02
N LYS A 259 10.24 4.74 -36.35
CA LYS A 259 11.55 4.28 -35.86
C LYS A 259 12.08 5.21 -34.79
N ARG A 260 12.47 4.62 -33.66
CA ARG A 260 13.17 5.35 -32.60
C ARG A 260 14.54 5.80 -33.11
N GLY A 261 14.88 7.06 -32.91
CA GLY A 261 16.20 7.61 -33.13
C GLY A 261 17.13 7.35 -31.94
N ASP A 262 18.40 7.73 -32.12
CA ASP A 262 19.40 7.64 -31.06
C ASP A 262 19.11 8.65 -29.96
N ASP A 263 19.47 8.29 -28.72
CA ASP A 263 19.28 9.17 -27.57
C ASP A 263 20.15 10.44 -27.77
N VAL A 264 19.51 11.60 -27.66
CA VAL A 264 20.20 12.89 -27.73
C VAL A 264 21.09 13.01 -26.49
N GLN A 265 22.39 12.94 -26.67
CA GLN A 265 23.34 13.23 -25.59
C GLN A 265 23.20 14.70 -25.20
N GLU A 266 23.11 14.96 -23.87
CA GLU A 266 23.11 16.33 -23.36
C GLU A 266 24.38 17.05 -23.91
N LEU A 267 24.18 17.99 -24.82
CA LEU A 267 25.25 18.84 -25.32
C LEU A 267 25.87 19.61 -24.15
N THR A 268 27.14 19.41 -23.92
CA THR A 268 27.85 20.22 -22.93
C THR A 268 27.87 21.69 -23.41
N LYS A 269 28.01 22.63 -22.47
CA LYS A 269 28.14 24.06 -22.83
C LYS A 269 29.26 24.30 -23.85
N MET A 270 30.25 23.41 -23.91
CA MET A 270 31.38 23.46 -24.81
C MET A 270 30.97 23.04 -26.24
N ASP A 271 30.11 22.03 -26.38
CA ASP A 271 29.59 21.56 -27.67
C ASP A 271 28.69 22.60 -28.33
N ALA A 272 27.88 23.30 -27.51
CA ALA A 272 27.04 24.42 -27.97
C ALA A 272 27.89 25.61 -28.50
N ILE A 273 29.05 25.89 -27.89
CA ILE A 273 29.98 26.94 -28.33
C ILE A 273 30.71 26.53 -29.60
N MET A 274 30.98 25.22 -29.78
CA MET A 274 31.64 24.69 -30.97
C MET A 274 30.70 24.51 -32.17
N GLY A 275 29.41 24.80 -32.04
CA GLY A 275 28.45 24.70 -33.15
C GLY A 275 28.19 23.25 -33.58
N VAL A 276 28.36 22.29 -32.67
CA VAL A 276 28.04 20.89 -32.96
C VAL A 276 26.52 20.77 -33.10
N VAL A 277 26.06 20.57 -34.32
CA VAL A 277 24.67 20.26 -34.64
C VAL A 277 24.56 18.74 -34.61
N GLN A 278 23.82 18.19 -33.62
CA GLN A 278 23.47 16.77 -33.67
C GLN A 278 22.42 16.56 -34.76
N GLU A 279 22.70 15.68 -35.73
CA GLU A 279 21.68 15.22 -36.68
C GLU A 279 20.66 14.37 -35.92
N GLU A 280 19.39 14.79 -35.97
CA GLU A 280 18.29 13.99 -35.46
C GLU A 280 18.14 12.72 -36.30
N THR A 281 18.23 11.56 -35.65
CA THR A 281 18.04 10.26 -36.31
C THR A 281 16.66 9.70 -35.97
N GLY A 282 16.09 8.89 -36.89
CA GLY A 282 14.77 8.26 -36.68
C GLY A 282 13.60 9.22 -36.79
N ASP A 283 12.45 8.76 -36.36
CA ASP A 283 11.17 9.50 -36.43
C ASP A 283 10.83 10.18 -35.09
N PHE A 284 11.38 9.67 -33.99
CA PHE A 284 11.20 10.22 -32.64
C PHE A 284 12.36 9.84 -31.72
N VAL A 285 12.56 10.64 -30.70
CA VAL A 285 13.56 10.40 -29.62
C VAL A 285 12.86 10.24 -28.29
N VAL A 286 13.42 9.38 -27.43
CA VAL A 286 12.85 9.05 -26.10
C VAL A 286 13.83 9.50 -25.03
N ASN A 287 13.39 10.36 -24.12
CA ASN A 287 14.10 10.63 -22.88
C ASN A 287 13.48 9.76 -21.78
N GLU A 288 14.13 8.65 -21.46
CA GLU A 288 13.64 7.69 -20.47
C GLU A 288 13.62 8.24 -19.04
N LYS A 289 14.55 9.13 -18.72
CA LYS A 289 14.67 9.76 -17.39
C LYS A 289 13.47 10.67 -17.09
N ASP A 290 13.11 11.50 -18.06
CA ASP A 290 12.02 12.46 -17.91
C ASP A 290 10.68 11.91 -18.42
N LYS A 291 10.68 10.69 -18.98
CA LYS A 291 9.51 10.03 -19.61
C LYS A 291 8.87 10.88 -20.73
N ILE A 292 9.68 11.57 -21.50
CA ILE A 292 9.26 12.46 -22.59
C ILE A 292 9.60 11.84 -23.94
N ILE A 293 8.72 12.04 -24.91
CA ILE A 293 8.92 11.69 -26.33
C ILE A 293 8.77 12.93 -27.18
N ASN A 294 9.73 13.15 -28.08
CA ASN A 294 9.71 14.22 -29.05
C ASN A 294 9.79 13.66 -30.46
N LEU A 295 8.95 14.17 -31.36
CA LEU A 295 9.04 13.84 -32.78
C LEU A 295 10.18 14.62 -33.43
N THR A 296 10.88 13.96 -34.36
CA THR A 296 11.84 14.60 -35.27
C THR A 296 11.10 15.21 -36.46
N ALA A 297 11.76 16.01 -37.25
CA ALA A 297 11.19 16.54 -38.50
C ALA A 297 10.71 15.40 -39.43
N ALA A 298 11.46 14.31 -39.54
CA ALA A 298 11.06 13.13 -40.32
C ALA A 298 9.82 12.44 -39.75
N GLY A 299 9.69 12.42 -38.42
CA GLY A 299 8.51 11.89 -37.74
C GLY A 299 7.26 12.73 -37.99
N MET A 300 7.40 14.05 -37.93
CA MET A 300 6.29 14.98 -38.23
C MET A 300 5.79 14.81 -39.66
N GLU A 301 6.69 14.73 -40.64
CA GLU A 301 6.31 14.47 -42.04
C GLU A 301 5.60 13.14 -42.24
N LYS A 302 5.98 12.10 -41.49
CA LYS A 302 5.24 10.81 -41.53
C LYS A 302 3.82 10.94 -41.01
N VAL A 303 3.62 11.68 -39.90
CA VAL A 303 2.29 11.97 -39.35
C VAL A 303 1.45 12.74 -40.36
N GLU A 304 2.02 13.79 -40.95
CA GLU A 304 1.33 14.61 -41.98
C GLU A 304 0.86 13.76 -43.18
N ARG A 305 1.72 12.91 -43.69
CA ARG A 305 1.40 11.99 -44.79
C ARG A 305 0.33 10.97 -44.42
N PHE A 306 0.43 10.41 -43.21
CA PHE A 306 -0.51 9.38 -42.78
C PHE A 306 -1.92 9.90 -42.53
N PHE A 307 -2.04 11.08 -41.94
CA PHE A 307 -3.32 11.71 -41.62
C PHE A 307 -3.80 12.67 -42.72
N HIS A 308 -3.05 12.87 -43.82
CA HIS A 308 -3.35 13.81 -44.91
C HIS A 308 -3.57 15.24 -44.40
N ILE A 309 -2.70 15.73 -43.54
CA ILE A 309 -2.70 17.09 -43.00
C ILE A 309 -1.52 17.87 -43.56
N ASP A 310 -1.71 19.18 -43.75
CA ASP A 310 -0.71 20.04 -44.39
C ASP A 310 0.40 20.46 -43.43
N ASN A 311 0.09 20.66 -42.14
CA ASN A 311 1.06 21.10 -41.12
C ASN A 311 0.73 20.46 -39.78
N PHE A 312 1.66 19.66 -39.29
CA PHE A 312 1.53 19.01 -37.97
C PHE A 312 1.36 20.00 -36.82
N ALA A 313 2.04 21.15 -36.89
CA ALA A 313 2.07 22.14 -35.82
C ALA A 313 0.81 23.03 -35.73
N ASP A 314 -0.13 22.92 -36.68
CA ASP A 314 -1.33 23.72 -36.67
C ASP A 314 -2.23 23.41 -35.45
N PRO A 315 -2.85 24.44 -34.82
CA PRO A 315 -3.76 24.27 -33.69
C PRO A 315 -4.93 23.32 -33.97
N GLU A 316 -5.38 23.22 -35.23
CA GLU A 316 -6.44 22.29 -35.64
C GLU A 316 -6.04 20.83 -35.52
N ASN A 317 -4.72 20.53 -35.53
CA ASN A 317 -4.15 19.19 -35.44
C ASN A 317 -3.67 18.80 -34.02
N LEU A 318 -3.98 19.60 -32.99
CA LEU A 318 -3.56 19.34 -31.60
C LEU A 318 -4.01 17.96 -31.09
N GLU A 319 -5.17 17.47 -31.51
CA GLU A 319 -5.65 16.15 -31.11
C GLU A 319 -4.80 15.03 -31.71
N ILE A 320 -4.38 15.15 -32.98
CA ILE A 320 -3.48 14.21 -33.64
C ILE A 320 -2.09 14.26 -32.99
N GLN A 321 -1.58 15.48 -32.75
CA GLN A 321 -0.29 15.67 -32.07
C GLN A 321 -0.27 14.97 -30.72
N HIS A 322 -1.30 15.18 -29.91
CA HIS A 322 -1.40 14.58 -28.59
C HIS A 322 -1.50 13.04 -28.66
N ASN A 323 -2.37 12.52 -29.51
CA ASN A 323 -2.62 11.09 -29.60
C ASN A 323 -1.42 10.29 -30.17
N ILE A 324 -0.66 10.85 -31.12
CA ILE A 324 0.54 10.17 -31.62
C ILE A 324 1.63 10.09 -30.56
N ILE A 325 1.82 11.15 -29.78
CA ILE A 325 2.75 11.13 -28.64
C ILE A 325 2.33 10.09 -27.61
N LEU A 326 1.03 9.99 -27.30
CA LEU A 326 0.52 8.96 -26.38
C LEU A 326 0.74 7.54 -26.91
N ALA A 327 0.53 7.31 -28.20
CA ALA A 327 0.79 6.01 -28.82
C ALA A 327 2.26 5.64 -28.72
N LEU A 328 3.17 6.57 -29.01
CA LEU A 328 4.61 6.37 -28.87
C LEU A 328 5.03 6.14 -27.40
N ARG A 329 4.42 6.86 -26.43
CA ARG A 329 4.63 6.62 -24.99
C ARG A 329 4.17 5.23 -24.59
N ALA A 330 3.00 4.79 -25.04
CA ALA A 330 2.48 3.46 -24.76
C ALA A 330 3.44 2.35 -25.25
N HIS A 331 4.07 2.52 -26.42
CA HIS A 331 4.99 1.55 -26.97
C HIS A 331 6.40 1.58 -26.34
N ASN A 332 6.91 2.74 -25.96
CA ASN A 332 8.30 2.93 -25.58
C ASN A 332 8.53 3.13 -24.09
N LEU A 333 7.52 3.52 -23.33
CA LEU A 333 7.64 3.87 -21.90
C LEU A 333 6.67 3.09 -21.00
N MET A 334 5.76 2.30 -21.57
CA MET A 334 4.78 1.51 -20.83
C MET A 334 4.91 0.04 -21.19
N PHE A 335 5.27 -0.78 -20.21
CA PHE A 335 5.60 -2.19 -20.42
C PHE A 335 4.57 -3.10 -19.78
N ARG A 336 4.11 -4.07 -20.55
CA ARG A 336 3.23 -5.13 -20.06
C ARG A 336 3.94 -5.96 -18.98
N ASP A 337 3.19 -6.39 -17.98
CA ASP A 337 3.65 -7.16 -16.83
C ASP A 337 4.61 -6.41 -15.89
N LYS A 338 4.78 -5.11 -16.12
CA LYS A 338 5.51 -4.20 -15.26
C LYS A 338 4.62 -3.01 -14.83
N ASP A 339 4.17 -2.23 -15.80
CA ASP A 339 3.33 -1.04 -15.55
C ASP A 339 1.84 -1.38 -15.58
N TYR A 340 1.46 -2.44 -16.30
CA TYR A 340 0.09 -2.92 -16.41
C TYR A 340 0.05 -4.42 -16.79
N VAL A 341 -1.10 -5.04 -16.54
CA VAL A 341 -1.42 -6.40 -17.04
C VAL A 341 -2.66 -6.35 -17.93
N VAL A 342 -2.82 -7.36 -18.78
CA VAL A 342 -4.03 -7.54 -19.61
C VAL A 342 -4.78 -8.77 -19.11
N LYS A 343 -6.01 -8.56 -18.65
CA LYS A 343 -6.90 -9.63 -18.16
C LYS A 343 -8.33 -9.33 -18.60
N ASP A 344 -9.06 -10.33 -19.05
CA ASP A 344 -10.47 -10.24 -19.44
C ASP A 344 -10.77 -9.09 -20.44
N ASP A 345 -9.92 -8.99 -21.47
CA ASP A 345 -9.98 -7.93 -22.49
C ASP A 345 -9.90 -6.49 -21.91
N GLN A 346 -9.18 -6.33 -20.80
CA GLN A 346 -8.97 -5.06 -20.13
C GLN A 346 -7.51 -4.86 -19.77
N VAL A 347 -7.05 -3.60 -19.85
CA VAL A 347 -5.78 -3.15 -19.30
C VAL A 347 -6.00 -2.76 -17.84
N LEU A 348 -5.23 -3.37 -16.94
CA LEU A 348 -5.28 -3.10 -15.50
C LEU A 348 -3.92 -2.57 -15.05
N ILE A 349 -3.92 -1.45 -14.35
CA ILE A 349 -2.69 -0.83 -13.84
C ILE A 349 -2.08 -1.70 -12.75
N VAL A 350 -0.76 -1.84 -12.77
CA VAL A 350 0.02 -2.40 -11.66
C VAL A 350 0.68 -1.25 -10.90
N ASP A 351 0.48 -1.21 -9.60
CA ASP A 351 1.08 -0.20 -8.74
C ASP A 351 2.61 -0.36 -8.68
N GLU A 352 3.33 0.70 -8.93
CA GLU A 352 4.81 0.69 -9.00
C GLU A 352 5.46 0.30 -7.66
N PHE A 353 4.82 0.63 -6.52
CA PHE A 353 5.38 0.44 -5.19
C PHE A 353 4.99 -0.91 -4.59
N THR A 354 3.73 -1.31 -4.78
CA THR A 354 3.20 -2.53 -4.15
C THR A 354 3.18 -3.74 -5.10
N GLY A 355 3.31 -3.51 -6.43
CA GLY A 355 3.17 -4.55 -7.44
C GLY A 355 1.76 -5.12 -7.57
N ARG A 356 0.74 -4.46 -6.99
CA ARG A 356 -0.66 -4.91 -7.00
C ARG A 356 -1.43 -4.34 -8.18
N ILE A 357 -2.40 -5.12 -8.66
CA ILE A 357 -3.38 -4.61 -9.61
C ILE A 357 -4.25 -3.57 -8.91
N MET A 358 -4.47 -2.44 -9.60
CA MET A 358 -5.32 -1.35 -9.14
C MET A 358 -6.65 -1.36 -9.93
N PRO A 359 -7.67 -2.10 -9.47
CA PRO A 359 -8.94 -2.20 -10.18
C PRO A 359 -9.63 -0.83 -10.26
N GLY A 360 -10.21 -0.53 -11.41
CA GLY A 360 -10.97 0.71 -11.63
C GLY A 360 -10.11 1.96 -11.85
N ARG A 361 -8.80 1.92 -11.66
CA ARG A 361 -7.89 3.02 -12.02
C ARG A 361 -7.53 2.97 -13.49
N ARG A 362 -7.36 4.14 -14.08
CA ARG A 362 -6.94 4.34 -15.48
C ARG A 362 -5.87 5.44 -15.53
N TYR A 363 -4.93 5.30 -16.46
CA TYR A 363 -4.01 6.41 -16.75
C TYR A 363 -4.78 7.58 -17.34
N SER A 364 -4.39 8.80 -16.96
CA SER A 364 -5.02 10.05 -17.42
C SER A 364 -4.64 10.42 -18.86
N ASP A 365 -5.29 11.44 -19.36
CA ASP A 365 -4.96 12.17 -20.60
C ASP A 365 -4.91 11.30 -21.86
N GLY A 366 -5.66 10.20 -21.90
CA GLY A 366 -5.72 9.30 -23.03
C GLY A 366 -4.62 8.22 -23.08
N LEU A 367 -3.67 8.21 -22.14
CA LEU A 367 -2.60 7.20 -22.12
C LEU A 367 -3.16 5.78 -21.95
N HIS A 368 -4.21 5.60 -21.15
CA HIS A 368 -4.84 4.30 -20.96
C HIS A 368 -5.43 3.76 -22.26
N GLN A 369 -6.11 4.62 -23.02
CA GLN A 369 -6.66 4.28 -24.32
C GLN A 369 -5.57 3.94 -25.34
N ALA A 370 -4.44 4.66 -25.31
CA ALA A 370 -3.30 4.35 -26.15
C ALA A 370 -2.70 2.96 -25.83
N ILE A 371 -2.68 2.56 -24.54
CA ILE A 371 -2.26 1.22 -24.14
C ILE A 371 -3.30 0.18 -24.56
N GLU A 372 -4.60 0.46 -24.42
CA GLU A 372 -5.67 -0.41 -24.91
C GLU A 372 -5.54 -0.67 -26.41
N ALA A 373 -5.27 0.37 -27.21
CA ALA A 373 -5.00 0.24 -28.66
C ALA A 373 -3.75 -0.61 -28.93
N LYS A 374 -2.65 -0.37 -28.20
CA LYS A 374 -1.41 -1.13 -28.30
C LYS A 374 -1.63 -2.62 -28.04
N GLU A 375 -2.41 -2.98 -27.06
CA GLU A 375 -2.67 -4.37 -26.66
C GLU A 375 -3.83 -5.02 -27.43
N HIS A 376 -4.44 -4.30 -28.37
CA HIS A 376 -5.58 -4.76 -29.18
C HIS A 376 -6.80 -5.19 -28.35
N VAL A 377 -6.98 -4.58 -27.18
CA VAL A 377 -8.20 -4.69 -26.39
C VAL A 377 -9.16 -3.58 -26.78
N LYS A 378 -10.43 -3.72 -26.41
CA LYS A 378 -11.44 -2.70 -26.73
C LYS A 378 -11.06 -1.34 -26.13
N VAL A 379 -10.81 -0.35 -26.98
CA VAL A 379 -10.53 1.03 -26.54
C VAL A 379 -11.80 1.65 -25.98
N LYS A 380 -11.79 1.97 -24.69
CA LYS A 380 -12.89 2.66 -24.02
C LYS A 380 -12.79 4.17 -24.30
N ARG A 381 -13.93 4.85 -24.37
CA ARG A 381 -13.95 6.30 -24.59
C ARG A 381 -13.12 7.04 -23.55
N GLU A 382 -12.52 8.14 -23.96
CA GLU A 382 -11.80 9.05 -23.06
C GLU A 382 -12.70 9.46 -21.90
N SER A 383 -12.14 9.51 -20.71
CA SER A 383 -12.90 9.87 -19.53
C SER A 383 -12.64 11.31 -19.11
N LYS A 384 -13.69 12.01 -18.72
CA LYS A 384 -13.61 13.34 -18.11
C LYS A 384 -13.56 13.17 -16.60
N THR A 385 -12.58 13.79 -15.94
CA THR A 385 -12.54 13.80 -14.48
C THR A 385 -13.76 14.52 -13.93
N LEU A 386 -14.53 13.83 -13.11
CA LEU A 386 -15.71 14.36 -12.41
C LEU A 386 -15.39 14.77 -10.98
N ALA A 387 -14.58 13.97 -10.29
CA ALA A 387 -14.14 14.25 -8.92
C ALA A 387 -12.74 13.66 -8.69
N SER A 388 -11.95 14.31 -7.88
CA SER A 388 -10.64 13.80 -7.48
C SER A 388 -10.28 14.26 -6.07
N ILE A 389 -9.54 13.44 -5.34
CA ILE A 389 -8.94 13.77 -4.04
C ILE A 389 -7.64 12.98 -3.84
N THR A 390 -6.64 13.58 -3.19
CA THR A 390 -5.46 12.86 -2.72
C THR A 390 -5.73 12.21 -1.37
N PHE A 391 -5.03 11.13 -1.04
CA PHE A 391 -5.12 10.54 0.31
C PHE A 391 -4.69 11.53 1.39
N GLN A 392 -3.72 12.41 1.11
CA GLN A 392 -3.31 13.47 2.02
C GLN A 392 -4.49 14.35 2.43
N ASN A 393 -5.21 14.88 1.46
CA ASN A 393 -6.38 15.72 1.72
C ASN A 393 -7.51 14.93 2.37
N PHE A 394 -7.75 13.71 1.91
CA PHE A 394 -8.83 12.87 2.41
C PHE A 394 -8.64 12.52 3.89
N PHE A 395 -7.50 11.95 4.28
CA PHE A 395 -7.27 11.56 5.68
C PHE A 395 -7.15 12.75 6.63
N ASN A 396 -6.81 13.93 6.12
CA ASN A 396 -6.84 15.16 6.93
C ASN A 396 -8.26 15.67 7.24
N LEU A 397 -9.30 15.09 6.63
CA LEU A 397 -10.69 15.38 6.98
C LEU A 397 -11.19 14.66 8.24
N PHE A 398 -10.49 13.63 8.69
CA PHE A 398 -10.84 12.95 9.93
C PHE A 398 -10.57 13.82 11.15
N ASP A 399 -11.50 13.80 12.12
CA ASP A 399 -11.32 14.49 13.41
C ASP A 399 -10.08 13.98 14.13
N LYS A 400 -9.86 12.67 14.10
CA LYS A 400 -8.69 11.99 14.63
C LYS A 400 -8.25 10.86 13.72
N LYS A 401 -6.95 10.73 13.52
CA LYS A 401 -6.33 9.64 12.76
C LYS A 401 -5.09 9.14 13.48
N CYS A 402 -4.79 7.88 13.29
CA CYS A 402 -3.58 7.24 13.76
C CYS A 402 -3.11 6.19 12.75
N GLY A 403 -1.91 5.70 12.93
CA GLY A 403 -1.40 4.68 12.06
C GLY A 403 -0.44 3.73 12.73
N MET A 404 -0.25 2.57 12.12
CA MET A 404 0.69 1.55 12.56
C MET A 404 1.41 0.94 11.35
N THR A 405 2.68 0.66 11.52
CA THR A 405 3.53 -0.01 10.53
C THR A 405 4.80 -0.55 11.18
N GLY A 406 5.59 -1.32 10.46
CA GLY A 406 6.92 -1.77 10.88
C GLY A 406 8.06 -0.81 10.55
N THR A 407 7.80 0.26 9.77
CA THR A 407 8.82 1.08 9.09
C THR A 407 8.40 2.55 8.95
N ALA A 408 8.10 3.27 10.03
CA ALA A 408 7.62 4.66 9.95
C ALA A 408 8.68 5.72 10.27
N LEU A 409 9.70 5.39 11.06
CA LEU A 409 10.64 6.36 11.61
C LEU A 409 11.42 7.12 10.52
N THR A 410 11.73 6.47 9.42
CA THR A 410 12.43 7.08 8.28
C THR A 410 11.61 8.21 7.63
N GLU A 411 10.30 8.13 7.70
CA GLU A 411 9.35 9.08 7.11
C GLU A 411 8.72 10.02 8.15
N GLU A 412 9.26 10.06 9.38
CA GLU A 412 8.66 10.85 10.49
C GLU A 412 8.51 12.33 10.14
N THR A 413 9.46 12.90 9.42
CA THR A 413 9.40 14.32 9.01
C THR A 413 8.17 14.56 8.13
N GLU A 414 7.92 13.71 7.15
CA GLU A 414 6.78 13.81 6.24
C GLU A 414 5.45 13.61 6.98
N PHE A 415 5.38 12.63 7.89
CA PHE A 415 4.20 12.43 8.74
C PHE A 415 3.88 13.65 9.60
N ARG A 416 4.89 14.33 10.16
CA ARG A 416 4.70 15.54 10.97
C ARG A 416 4.24 16.73 10.13
N GLU A 417 4.88 16.95 8.99
CA GLU A 417 4.61 18.12 8.15
C GLU A 417 3.25 18.05 7.46
N ILE A 418 2.86 16.87 6.96
CA ILE A 418 1.63 16.71 6.18
C ILE A 418 0.44 16.38 7.05
N TYR A 419 0.62 15.49 8.05
CA TYR A 419 -0.49 14.92 8.81
C TYR A 419 -0.51 15.34 10.27
N GLY A 420 0.52 16.01 10.77
CA GLY A 420 0.64 16.40 12.18
C GLY A 420 0.84 15.21 13.13
N MET A 421 1.33 14.08 12.63
CA MET A 421 1.55 12.87 13.42
C MET A 421 3.03 12.62 13.64
N ASP A 422 3.43 12.31 14.88
CA ASP A 422 4.78 11.85 15.21
C ASP A 422 4.82 10.32 15.30
N VAL A 423 6.03 9.77 15.25
CA VAL A 423 6.29 8.34 15.31
C VAL A 423 6.83 7.96 16.67
N VAL A 424 6.24 6.93 17.30
CA VAL A 424 6.77 6.31 18.50
C VAL A 424 7.17 4.88 18.19
N VAL A 425 8.45 4.59 18.32
CA VAL A 425 9.00 3.25 18.12
C VAL A 425 8.77 2.43 19.39
N ILE A 426 8.06 1.32 19.26
CA ILE A 426 7.72 0.42 20.35
C ILE A 426 8.69 -0.76 20.35
N PRO A 427 9.28 -1.13 21.50
CA PRO A 427 10.15 -2.29 21.56
C PRO A 427 9.38 -3.59 21.30
N THR A 428 10.06 -4.59 20.80
CA THR A 428 9.48 -5.92 20.61
C THR A 428 9.21 -6.61 21.94
N ASN A 429 8.17 -7.46 21.99
CA ASN A 429 7.81 -8.20 23.20
C ASN A 429 8.92 -9.19 23.65
N ARG A 430 9.65 -9.75 22.69
CA ARG A 430 10.81 -10.61 22.91
C ARG A 430 12.01 -10.10 22.12
N PRO A 431 13.24 -10.41 22.52
CA PRO A 431 14.43 -10.05 21.76
C PRO A 431 14.35 -10.57 20.31
N VAL A 432 14.76 -9.74 19.35
CA VAL A 432 14.79 -10.13 17.94
C VAL A 432 15.94 -11.11 17.71
N ILE A 433 15.63 -12.31 17.27
CA ILE A 433 16.63 -13.36 16.94
C ILE A 433 16.94 -13.42 15.44
N ARG A 434 16.19 -12.70 14.59
CA ARG A 434 16.44 -12.61 13.15
C ARG A 434 17.84 -12.06 12.88
N LYS A 435 18.55 -12.71 11.98
CA LYS A 435 19.87 -12.26 11.51
C LYS A 435 19.71 -11.62 10.14
N ASP A 436 19.94 -10.31 10.06
CA ASP A 436 19.98 -9.59 8.80
C ASP A 436 21.40 -9.67 8.24
N LEU A 437 21.55 -10.37 7.12
CA LEU A 437 22.83 -10.53 6.44
C LEU A 437 23.15 -9.28 5.63
N GLN A 438 24.43 -9.04 5.37
CA GLN A 438 24.85 -7.94 4.50
C GLN A 438 24.44 -8.20 3.05
N ASP A 439 24.22 -7.11 2.30
CA ASP A 439 23.87 -7.17 0.89
C ASP A 439 25.00 -7.85 0.10
N ALA A 440 24.63 -8.81 -0.76
CA ALA A 440 25.52 -9.43 -1.71
C ALA A 440 25.45 -8.71 -3.06
N VAL A 441 26.55 -8.09 -3.46
CA VAL A 441 26.63 -7.33 -4.71
C VAL A 441 27.25 -8.18 -5.82
N TYR A 442 26.56 -8.23 -6.96
CA TYR A 442 26.98 -9.01 -8.13
C TYR A 442 27.28 -8.10 -9.34
N LYS A 443 28.22 -8.51 -10.16
CA LYS A 443 28.63 -7.77 -11.36
C LYS A 443 27.54 -7.80 -12.44
N THR A 444 26.80 -8.90 -12.53
CA THR A 444 25.78 -9.09 -13.56
C THR A 444 24.48 -9.61 -12.96
N LYS A 445 23.34 -9.31 -13.61
CA LYS A 445 22.02 -9.85 -13.25
C LYS A 445 22.03 -11.38 -13.24
N ARG A 446 22.72 -12.00 -14.21
CA ARG A 446 22.82 -13.47 -14.32
C ARG A 446 23.52 -14.11 -13.13
N GLU A 447 24.63 -13.52 -12.67
CA GLU A 447 25.33 -13.99 -11.46
C GLU A 447 24.44 -13.89 -10.22
N LYS A 448 23.74 -12.75 -10.07
CA LYS A 448 22.77 -12.55 -9.00
C LYS A 448 21.69 -13.63 -8.99
N LEU A 449 21.04 -13.88 -10.13
CA LEU A 449 19.97 -14.87 -10.23
C LEU A 449 20.47 -16.29 -9.94
N ASN A 450 21.66 -16.66 -10.42
CA ASN A 450 22.25 -17.95 -10.10
C ASN A 450 22.55 -18.08 -8.59
N ALA A 451 23.06 -17.04 -7.95
CA ALA A 451 23.32 -17.04 -6.52
C ALA A 451 22.02 -17.17 -5.69
N ILE A 452 20.94 -16.50 -6.12
CA ILE A 452 19.62 -16.65 -5.48
C ILE A 452 19.15 -18.11 -5.57
N VAL A 453 19.20 -18.72 -6.77
CA VAL A 453 18.78 -20.10 -6.97
C VAL A 453 19.60 -21.08 -6.13
N ASN A 454 20.92 -20.90 -6.04
CA ASN A 454 21.77 -21.72 -5.20
C ASN A 454 21.44 -21.58 -3.71
N ALA A 455 21.21 -20.35 -3.23
CA ALA A 455 20.81 -20.11 -1.84
C ALA A 455 19.44 -20.75 -1.50
N VAL A 456 18.49 -20.69 -2.44
CA VAL A 456 17.18 -21.35 -2.31
C VAL A 456 17.36 -22.87 -2.24
N GLU A 457 18.17 -23.43 -3.11
CA GLU A 457 18.45 -24.89 -3.15
C GLU A 457 19.08 -25.37 -1.83
N GLU A 458 20.07 -24.64 -1.30
CA GLU A 458 20.73 -24.94 -0.03
C GLU A 458 19.74 -24.89 1.14
N ALA A 459 18.92 -23.85 1.23
CA ALA A 459 17.93 -23.72 2.31
C ALA A 459 16.81 -24.78 2.18
N HIS A 460 16.32 -25.03 0.96
CA HIS A 460 15.29 -26.05 0.70
C HIS A 460 15.78 -27.45 1.06
N ALA A 461 17.05 -27.77 0.82
CA ALA A 461 17.64 -29.07 1.18
C ALA A 461 17.62 -29.35 2.69
N THR A 462 17.59 -28.32 3.53
CA THR A 462 17.44 -28.47 4.99
C THR A 462 15.99 -28.60 5.45
N GLY A 463 15.01 -28.37 4.54
CA GLY A 463 13.59 -28.30 4.87
C GLY A 463 13.15 -26.91 5.34
N GLN A 464 14.02 -25.93 5.38
CA GLN A 464 13.69 -24.56 5.76
C GLN A 464 12.74 -23.94 4.73
N PRO A 465 11.61 -23.33 5.15
CA PRO A 465 10.77 -22.56 4.24
C PRO A 465 11.51 -21.31 3.75
N VAL A 466 11.36 -21.03 2.46
CA VAL A 466 12.08 -19.92 1.78
C VAL A 466 11.09 -18.97 1.14
N LEU A 467 11.24 -17.68 1.42
CA LEU A 467 10.50 -16.60 0.76
C LEU A 467 11.47 -15.76 -0.07
N VAL A 468 11.25 -15.70 -1.38
CA VAL A 468 12.06 -14.91 -2.31
C VAL A 468 11.28 -13.68 -2.73
N GLY A 469 11.73 -12.51 -2.30
CA GLY A 469 11.16 -11.22 -2.70
C GLY A 469 11.69 -10.77 -4.06
N THR A 470 10.80 -10.31 -4.95
CA THR A 470 11.15 -9.71 -6.25
C THR A 470 10.45 -8.38 -6.44
N ILE A 471 11.06 -7.49 -7.23
CA ILE A 471 10.52 -6.16 -7.50
C ILE A 471 9.50 -6.20 -8.64
N THR A 472 9.70 -7.07 -9.64
CA THR A 472 8.86 -7.13 -10.85
C THR A 472 8.29 -8.52 -11.09
N ILE A 473 7.15 -8.58 -11.79
CA ILE A 473 6.52 -9.82 -12.22
C ILE A 473 7.50 -10.62 -13.11
N GLU A 474 8.20 -9.95 -14.02
CA GLU A 474 9.18 -10.57 -14.92
C GLU A 474 10.29 -11.27 -14.14
N ALA A 475 10.85 -10.62 -13.10
CA ALA A 475 11.87 -11.22 -12.25
C ALA A 475 11.34 -12.45 -11.50
N SER A 476 10.09 -12.41 -11.03
CA SER A 476 9.46 -13.56 -10.37
C SER A 476 9.30 -14.74 -11.32
N GLU A 477 8.89 -14.49 -12.56
CA GLU A 477 8.74 -15.53 -13.59
C GLU A 477 10.09 -16.10 -14.06
N GLU A 478 11.12 -15.24 -14.17
CA GLU A 478 12.49 -15.69 -14.53
C GLU A 478 13.04 -16.63 -13.46
N LEU A 479 12.96 -16.25 -12.18
CA LEU A 479 13.36 -17.11 -11.06
C LEU A 479 12.55 -18.41 -11.00
N SER A 480 11.23 -18.33 -11.22
CA SER A 480 10.36 -19.50 -11.26
C SER A 480 10.81 -20.51 -12.33
N ARG A 481 11.14 -20.05 -13.53
CA ARG A 481 11.68 -20.91 -14.59
C ARG A 481 13.01 -21.54 -14.18
N MET A 482 13.88 -20.79 -13.50
CA MET A 482 15.18 -21.31 -13.05
C MET A 482 15.01 -22.37 -11.96
N LEU A 483 14.13 -22.16 -10.98
CA LEU A 483 13.83 -23.13 -9.91
C LEU A 483 13.19 -24.41 -10.49
N THR A 484 12.29 -24.28 -11.46
CA THR A 484 11.69 -25.41 -12.17
C THR A 484 12.76 -26.27 -12.87
N ARG A 485 13.74 -25.64 -13.51
CA ARG A 485 14.88 -26.35 -14.16
C ARG A 485 15.75 -27.10 -13.14
N ARG A 486 15.80 -26.64 -11.88
CA ARG A 486 16.50 -27.33 -10.78
C ARG A 486 15.64 -28.37 -10.07
N GLY A 487 14.39 -28.55 -10.50
CA GLY A 487 13.45 -29.50 -9.90
C GLY A 487 12.91 -29.07 -8.52
N ILE A 488 13.03 -27.78 -8.16
CA ILE A 488 12.54 -27.23 -6.90
C ILE A 488 11.08 -26.83 -7.08
N GLN A 489 10.18 -27.51 -6.35
CA GLN A 489 8.77 -27.14 -6.32
C GLN A 489 8.61 -25.80 -5.57
N HIS A 490 7.81 -24.91 -6.12
CA HIS A 490 7.59 -23.58 -5.56
C HIS A 490 6.24 -23.01 -5.99
N LYS A 491 5.78 -21.99 -5.24
CA LYS A 491 4.61 -21.18 -5.58
C LYS A 491 5.06 -19.76 -5.96
N VAL A 492 4.30 -19.12 -6.85
CA VAL A 492 4.57 -17.75 -7.29
C VAL A 492 3.37 -16.87 -6.95
N LEU A 493 3.62 -15.81 -6.21
CA LEU A 493 2.65 -14.79 -5.83
C LEU A 493 3.03 -13.46 -6.50
N ASN A 494 2.25 -13.05 -7.48
CA ASN A 494 2.38 -11.76 -8.15
C ASN A 494 1.01 -11.25 -8.60
N ALA A 495 0.97 -10.06 -9.23
CA ALA A 495 -0.29 -9.43 -9.63
C ALA A 495 -1.18 -10.28 -10.58
N LYS A 496 -0.62 -11.29 -11.26
CA LYS A 496 -1.40 -12.21 -12.11
C LYS A 496 -2.18 -13.24 -11.30
N PHE A 497 -1.76 -13.54 -10.07
CA PHE A 497 -2.30 -14.61 -9.22
C PHE A 497 -2.87 -14.09 -7.90
N HIS A 498 -3.30 -12.83 -7.85
CA HIS A 498 -3.79 -12.20 -6.62
C HIS A 498 -5.02 -12.91 -6.02
N GLU A 499 -5.83 -13.59 -6.83
CA GLU A 499 -6.99 -14.37 -6.35
C GLU A 499 -6.59 -15.55 -5.46
N LEU A 500 -5.37 -16.08 -5.64
CA LEU A 500 -4.82 -17.18 -4.86
C LEU A 500 -3.90 -16.72 -3.72
N GLU A 501 -3.82 -15.40 -3.49
CA GLU A 501 -2.89 -14.81 -2.52
C GLU A 501 -3.02 -15.45 -1.13
N ALA A 502 -4.23 -15.57 -0.63
CA ALA A 502 -4.49 -16.11 0.70
C ALA A 502 -4.02 -17.56 0.88
N GLU A 503 -4.25 -18.40 -0.15
CA GLU A 503 -3.86 -19.80 -0.14
C GLU A 503 -2.33 -19.96 -0.24
N ILE A 504 -1.69 -19.16 -1.11
CA ILE A 504 -0.23 -19.20 -1.28
C ILE A 504 0.48 -18.75 0.00
N VAL A 505 -0.04 -17.69 0.64
CA VAL A 505 0.52 -17.16 1.90
C VAL A 505 0.34 -18.15 3.06
N ALA A 506 -0.81 -18.81 3.13
CA ALA A 506 -1.08 -19.81 4.18
C ALA A 506 -0.05 -20.95 4.17
N ASP A 507 0.39 -21.36 2.98
CA ASP A 507 1.35 -22.47 2.83
C ASP A 507 2.82 -22.04 2.83
N ALA A 508 3.11 -20.74 2.80
CA ALA A 508 4.49 -20.23 2.67
C ALA A 508 5.40 -20.58 3.85
N GLY A 509 4.84 -20.83 5.03
CA GLY A 509 5.57 -21.20 6.24
C GLY A 509 5.67 -22.71 6.51
N VAL A 510 5.18 -23.56 5.62
CA VAL A 510 5.23 -25.03 5.77
C VAL A 510 6.65 -25.52 5.52
N HIS A 511 7.05 -26.60 6.20
CA HIS A 511 8.35 -27.26 6.02
C HIS A 511 8.66 -27.52 4.53
N GLY A 512 9.81 -27.03 4.07
CA GLY A 512 10.28 -27.18 2.71
C GLY A 512 9.55 -26.31 1.66
N ALA A 513 8.64 -25.43 2.05
CA ALA A 513 7.95 -24.54 1.12
C ALA A 513 8.92 -23.52 0.50
N VAL A 514 8.79 -23.27 -0.81
CA VAL A 514 9.49 -22.20 -1.51
C VAL A 514 8.45 -21.31 -2.18
N THR A 515 8.45 -20.04 -1.84
CA THR A 515 7.51 -19.05 -2.35
C THR A 515 8.26 -17.87 -2.97
N ILE A 516 7.97 -17.55 -4.22
CA ILE A 516 8.45 -16.34 -4.88
C ILE A 516 7.32 -15.32 -4.82
N ALA A 517 7.59 -14.12 -4.32
CA ALA A 517 6.59 -13.08 -4.21
C ALA A 517 7.13 -11.73 -4.72
N THR A 518 6.31 -10.99 -5.44
CA THR A 518 6.53 -9.56 -5.65
C THR A 518 6.18 -8.79 -4.36
N ASN A 519 6.32 -7.47 -4.33
CA ASN A 519 6.13 -6.63 -3.13
C ASN A 519 4.82 -6.82 -2.35
N MET A 520 3.95 -7.71 -2.79
CA MET A 520 2.68 -8.05 -2.15
C MET A 520 2.85 -8.87 -0.87
N ALA A 521 3.75 -9.84 -0.86
CA ALA A 521 3.93 -10.73 0.28
C ALA A 521 4.91 -10.11 1.29
N GLY A 522 4.43 -9.75 2.43
CA GLY A 522 5.22 -9.16 3.51
C GLY A 522 4.58 -7.95 4.15
N ARG A 523 3.59 -7.35 3.48
CA ARG A 523 2.79 -6.25 4.05
C ARG A 523 1.39 -6.76 4.43
N GLY A 524 1.08 -6.70 5.72
CA GLY A 524 -0.25 -7.03 6.25
C GLY A 524 -0.62 -8.52 6.27
N THR A 525 0.22 -9.41 5.75
CA THR A 525 -0.03 -10.86 5.77
C THR A 525 0.95 -11.56 6.71
N GLY A 526 0.43 -12.16 7.80
CA GLY A 526 1.23 -12.96 8.71
C GLY A 526 1.43 -14.37 8.15
N ILE A 527 2.68 -14.73 7.81
CA ILE A 527 3.05 -16.09 7.48
C ILE A 527 3.27 -16.84 8.81
N LYS A 528 2.49 -17.90 9.04
CA LYS A 528 2.70 -18.78 10.20
C LYS A 528 3.65 -19.91 9.81
N LEU A 529 4.65 -20.13 10.62
CA LEU A 529 5.52 -21.31 10.49
C LEU A 529 4.73 -22.56 10.89
N GLY A 530 4.82 -23.62 10.11
CA GLY A 530 4.31 -24.93 10.48
C GLY A 530 5.08 -25.51 11.69
N ASP A 531 4.47 -26.41 12.42
CA ASP A 531 5.07 -26.99 13.64
C ASP A 531 6.44 -27.64 13.36
N GLU A 532 6.61 -28.29 12.20
CA GLU A 532 7.88 -28.89 11.77
C GLU A 532 8.92 -27.85 11.32
N ALA A 533 8.50 -26.64 10.95
CA ALA A 533 9.38 -25.56 10.51
C ALA A 533 9.82 -24.62 11.65
N SER A 534 9.22 -24.72 12.83
CA SER A 534 9.49 -23.82 13.95
C SER A 534 10.84 -24.07 14.66
N GLY A 535 11.59 -25.07 14.23
CA GLY A 535 12.92 -25.44 14.76
C GLY A 535 14.11 -24.84 14.00
N PHE A 536 13.87 -24.08 12.90
CA PHE A 536 14.93 -23.48 12.07
C PHE A 536 15.34 -22.09 12.51
#